data_84c8311a79e28ace2def0b73923d731b
#
_entry.id   84c8311a79e28ace2def0b73923d731b
#
_cell.length_a   1.000
_cell.length_b   1.000
_cell.length_c   1.000
_cell.angle_alpha   90.00
_cell.angle_beta   90.00
_cell.angle_gamma   90.00
#
_symmetry.space_group_name_H-M   'P 1'
#
loop_
_entity.id
_entity.type
_entity.pdbx_description
1 polymer ?
#
loop_
_entity_poly.entity_id
_entity_poly.type
_entity_poly.pdbx_seq_one_letter_code
_entity_poly.pdbx_strand_id
1 'polypeptide(L)'
;MQNSTQINTQRAGIDKEILALRAKSIFFKVLKYAALILASIVFILPIATIFLASFKEYNEFYSTNKLSLPVSFLNLDNFKTAFIQGGMIRGFFNTAFIMIISLSGTILLGAMVAYVLHRFDFKLKKAVLLIYMVPMFLPMVTTQVATFQIMSRLGLYNSLWAPIVLYLGADVMSIFIMMQFMDSIPYSNDEAAMLEGASYFYIFTKLIVPLLKPAIATVIIIRGVGIYNDFYTPFLYAPGDNMGTLATSLYKFMGPYGGQWNVICAGVILIMIPTLIVFLALQKYIYNGFTAGAVK
;
A
#
# COMPACT_ATOMS: atom_id res chain seq x y z
N MET A 1 -43.46 45.82 -37.25
CA MET A 1 -43.87 44.41 -37.03
C MET A 1 -42.76 43.37 -37.39
N GLN A 2 -41.90 43.59 -38.38
CA GLN A 2 -40.88 42.64 -38.81
C GLN A 2 -39.73 42.40 -37.75
N ASN A 3 -39.37 43.43 -36.99
CA ASN A 3 -38.28 43.36 -36.02
C ASN A 3 -38.62 42.52 -34.79
N SER A 4 -39.86 42.49 -34.33
CA SER A 4 -40.29 41.71 -33.16
C SER A 4 -40.34 40.18 -33.43
N THR A 5 -40.64 39.81 -34.68
CA THR A 5 -40.68 38.38 -35.09
C THR A 5 -39.29 37.80 -35.24
N GLN A 6 -38.28 38.55 -35.69
CA GLN A 6 -36.91 38.13 -35.77
C GLN A 6 -36.28 37.94 -34.36
N ILE A 7 -36.61 38.86 -33.44
CA ILE A 7 -36.11 38.74 -32.04
C ILE A 7 -36.69 37.51 -31.33
N ASN A 8 -37.97 37.19 -31.56
CA ASN A 8 -38.60 36.00 -30.97
C ASN A 8 -38.08 34.68 -31.56
N THR A 9 -37.76 34.63 -32.85
CA THR A 9 -37.13 33.44 -33.47
C THR A 9 -35.70 33.24 -33.02
N GLN A 10 -34.89 34.26 -32.82
CA GLN A 10 -33.56 34.15 -32.23
C GLN A 10 -33.59 33.69 -30.77
N ARG A 11 -34.50 34.24 -29.95
CA ARG A 11 -34.67 33.76 -28.55
C ARG A 11 -35.08 32.30 -28.49
N ALA A 12 -36.04 31.85 -29.30
CA ALA A 12 -36.45 30.45 -29.36
C ALA A 12 -35.31 29.51 -29.83
N GLY A 13 -34.41 29.99 -30.69
CA GLY A 13 -33.20 29.26 -31.09
C GLY A 13 -32.19 29.10 -29.94
N ILE A 14 -31.93 30.20 -29.23
CA ILE A 14 -31.01 30.20 -28.06
C ILE A 14 -31.56 29.32 -26.93
N ASP A 15 -32.87 29.37 -26.65
CA ASP A 15 -33.49 28.54 -25.62
C ASP A 15 -33.42 27.04 -25.94
N LYS A 16 -33.56 26.64 -27.20
CA LYS A 16 -33.36 25.25 -27.64
C LYS A 16 -31.92 24.79 -27.51
N GLU A 17 -30.96 25.65 -27.82
CA GLU A 17 -29.54 25.35 -27.70
C GLU A 17 -29.13 25.20 -26.23
N ILE A 18 -29.60 26.08 -25.35
CA ILE A 18 -29.40 25.98 -23.90
C ILE A 18 -30.02 24.69 -23.33
N LEU A 19 -31.23 24.34 -23.77
CA LEU A 19 -31.88 23.07 -23.36
C LEU A 19 -31.09 21.85 -23.84
N ALA A 20 -30.60 21.86 -25.08
CA ALA A 20 -29.77 20.78 -25.61
C ALA A 20 -28.45 20.66 -24.84
N LEU A 21 -27.77 21.75 -24.50
CA LEU A 21 -26.56 21.76 -23.69
C LEU A 21 -26.80 21.25 -22.24
N ARG A 22 -27.93 21.66 -21.64
CA ARG A 22 -28.36 21.16 -20.32
C ARG A 22 -28.66 19.66 -20.37
N ALA A 23 -29.41 19.20 -21.36
CA ALA A 23 -29.72 17.77 -21.54
C ALA A 23 -28.43 16.93 -21.72
N LYS A 24 -27.51 17.44 -22.57
CA LYS A 24 -26.18 16.80 -22.73
C LYS A 24 -25.39 16.75 -21.43
N SER A 25 -25.37 17.86 -20.67
CA SER A 25 -24.69 17.89 -19.35
C SER A 25 -25.31 16.92 -18.36
N ILE A 26 -26.63 16.83 -18.30
CA ILE A 26 -27.36 15.88 -17.44
C ILE A 26 -27.05 14.46 -17.88
N PHE A 27 -27.07 14.15 -19.16
CA PHE A 27 -26.73 12.81 -19.69
C PHE A 27 -25.32 12.37 -19.27
N PHE A 28 -24.31 13.24 -19.45
CA PHE A 28 -22.94 12.90 -19.03
C PHE A 28 -22.79 12.77 -17.51
N LYS A 29 -23.55 13.57 -16.73
CA LYS A 29 -23.58 13.40 -15.26
C LYS A 29 -24.18 12.05 -14.88
N VAL A 30 -25.32 11.69 -15.46
CA VAL A 30 -25.95 10.38 -15.21
C VAL A 30 -25.01 9.23 -15.59
N LEU A 31 -24.39 9.29 -16.77
CA LEU A 31 -23.44 8.29 -17.22
C LEU A 31 -22.24 8.17 -16.26
N LYS A 32 -21.68 9.31 -15.83
CA LYS A 32 -20.59 9.35 -14.84
C LYS A 32 -20.97 8.67 -13.52
N TYR A 33 -22.13 9.04 -12.96
CA TYR A 33 -22.58 8.44 -11.69
C TYR A 33 -22.94 6.97 -11.85
N ALA A 34 -23.55 6.57 -12.97
CA ALA A 34 -23.82 5.16 -13.25
C ALA A 34 -22.51 4.34 -13.34
N ALA A 35 -21.49 4.87 -14.03
CA ALA A 35 -20.17 4.23 -14.09
C ALA A 35 -19.51 4.14 -12.71
N LEU A 36 -19.60 5.19 -11.88
CA LEU A 36 -19.06 5.18 -10.52
C LEU A 36 -19.78 4.19 -9.62
N ILE A 37 -21.10 4.08 -9.70
CA ILE A 37 -21.90 3.12 -8.95
C ILE A 37 -21.53 1.70 -9.37
N LEU A 38 -21.46 1.42 -10.67
CA LEU A 38 -21.07 0.11 -11.20
C LEU A 38 -19.66 -0.28 -10.69
N ALA A 39 -18.71 0.64 -10.80
CA ALA A 39 -17.36 0.42 -10.29
C ALA A 39 -17.38 0.14 -8.77
N SER A 40 -18.14 0.91 -8.00
CA SER A 40 -18.28 0.70 -6.55
C SER A 40 -18.84 -0.68 -6.22
N ILE A 41 -19.85 -1.14 -6.94
CA ILE A 41 -20.44 -2.48 -6.76
C ILE A 41 -19.38 -3.56 -7.03
N VAL A 42 -18.63 -3.43 -8.14
CA VAL A 42 -17.57 -4.40 -8.49
C VAL A 42 -16.50 -4.50 -7.39
N PHE A 43 -16.09 -3.37 -6.78
CA PHE A 43 -15.09 -3.36 -5.71
C PHE A 43 -15.64 -3.81 -4.36
N ILE A 44 -16.91 -3.52 -4.05
CA ILE A 44 -17.52 -3.88 -2.76
C ILE A 44 -17.95 -5.35 -2.74
N LEU A 45 -18.32 -5.92 -3.89
CA LEU A 45 -18.86 -7.28 -3.98
C LEU A 45 -17.95 -8.36 -3.36
N PRO A 46 -16.62 -8.42 -3.64
CA PRO A 46 -15.75 -9.41 -3.00
C PRO A 46 -15.66 -9.19 -1.48
N ILE A 47 -15.63 -7.94 -1.02
CA ILE A 47 -15.58 -7.62 0.42
C ILE A 47 -16.89 -8.06 1.10
N ALA A 48 -18.02 -7.75 0.48
CA ALA A 48 -19.34 -8.19 0.97
C ALA A 48 -19.44 -9.72 1.03
N THR A 49 -18.93 -10.43 0.01
CA THR A 49 -18.89 -11.88 -0.02
C THR A 49 -18.08 -12.45 1.15
N ILE A 50 -16.88 -11.92 1.40
CA ILE A 50 -16.03 -12.34 2.52
C ILE A 50 -16.72 -12.03 3.85
N PHE A 51 -17.34 -10.85 3.99
CA PHE A 51 -18.07 -10.46 5.18
C PHE A 51 -19.25 -11.40 5.48
N LEU A 52 -20.11 -11.67 4.51
CA LEU A 52 -21.22 -12.60 4.69
C LEU A 52 -20.74 -14.03 5.00
N ALA A 53 -19.71 -14.49 4.30
CA ALA A 53 -19.13 -15.80 4.47
C ALA A 53 -18.51 -16.01 5.85
N SER A 54 -17.97 -14.94 6.48
CA SER A 54 -17.32 -15.01 7.78
C SER A 54 -18.26 -15.41 8.94
N PHE A 55 -19.56 -15.20 8.78
CA PHE A 55 -20.58 -15.56 9.78
C PHE A 55 -21.23 -16.92 9.53
N LYS A 56 -20.98 -17.57 8.36
CA LYS A 56 -21.59 -18.85 8.02
C LYS A 56 -20.86 -20.01 8.70
N GLU A 57 -21.65 -20.96 9.19
CA GLU A 57 -21.10 -22.26 9.61
C GLU A 57 -20.51 -23.03 8.43
N TYR A 58 -19.67 -24.04 8.71
CA TYR A 58 -19.02 -24.83 7.67
C TYR A 58 -20.03 -25.41 6.66
N ASN A 59 -21.06 -26.09 7.14
CA ASN A 59 -22.09 -26.70 6.27
C ASN A 59 -22.89 -25.64 5.51
N GLU A 60 -23.24 -24.53 6.15
CA GLU A 60 -23.96 -23.44 5.53
C GLU A 60 -23.11 -22.81 4.41
N PHE A 61 -21.80 -22.59 4.66
CA PHE A 61 -20.88 -22.02 3.67
C PHE A 61 -20.84 -22.87 2.39
N TYR A 62 -20.83 -24.20 2.48
CA TYR A 62 -20.75 -25.08 1.31
C TYR A 62 -22.07 -25.36 0.65
N SER A 63 -23.19 -25.34 1.39
CA SER A 63 -24.52 -25.65 0.86
C SER A 63 -25.28 -24.44 0.30
N THR A 64 -24.89 -23.21 0.63
CA THR A 64 -25.58 -21.99 0.21
C THR A 64 -24.79 -21.14 -0.76
N ASN A 65 -25.49 -20.21 -1.44
CA ASN A 65 -24.79 -19.18 -2.25
C ASN A 65 -23.92 -18.30 -1.34
N LYS A 66 -22.73 -17.95 -1.81
CA LYS A 66 -21.76 -17.15 -1.02
C LYS A 66 -22.26 -15.74 -0.71
N LEU A 67 -23.14 -15.20 -1.55
CA LEU A 67 -23.78 -13.89 -1.36
C LEU A 67 -25.10 -13.95 -0.57
N SER A 68 -25.63 -15.16 -0.25
CA SER A 68 -26.81 -15.24 0.61
C SER A 68 -26.48 -14.76 2.03
N LEU A 69 -27.47 -14.20 2.70
CA LEU A 69 -27.33 -13.81 4.10
C LEU A 69 -27.04 -15.05 4.96
N PRO A 70 -26.21 -14.96 5.99
CA PRO A 70 -25.98 -16.01 6.94
C PRO A 70 -27.26 -16.26 7.79
N VAL A 71 -27.42 -17.45 8.26
CA VAL A 71 -28.52 -17.81 9.17
C VAL A 71 -28.49 -16.96 10.45
N SER A 72 -27.29 -16.64 10.91
CA SER A 72 -27.11 -15.78 12.09
C SER A 72 -25.84 -14.93 11.97
N PHE A 73 -25.98 -13.62 12.17
CA PHE A 73 -24.84 -12.71 12.34
C PHE A 73 -24.23 -12.74 13.76
N LEU A 74 -24.81 -13.48 14.69
CA LEU A 74 -24.29 -13.66 16.04
C LEU A 74 -23.31 -14.84 16.15
N ASN A 75 -23.14 -15.61 15.07
CA ASN A 75 -22.15 -16.69 15.02
C ASN A 75 -20.74 -16.10 14.88
N LEU A 76 -20.01 -16.02 16.00
CA LEU A 76 -18.63 -15.52 16.05
C LEU A 76 -17.60 -16.65 16.16
N ASP A 77 -17.99 -17.92 16.03
CA ASP A 77 -17.08 -19.06 16.20
C ASP A 77 -15.94 -19.07 15.19
N ASN A 78 -16.22 -18.67 13.94
CA ASN A 78 -15.19 -18.51 12.92
C ASN A 78 -14.16 -17.47 13.30
N PHE A 79 -14.58 -16.33 13.85
CA PHE A 79 -13.69 -15.26 14.30
C PHE A 79 -12.84 -15.72 15.49
N LYS A 80 -13.45 -16.41 16.46
CA LYS A 80 -12.74 -16.98 17.59
C LYS A 80 -11.72 -18.02 17.15
N THR A 81 -12.09 -18.91 16.25
CA THR A 81 -11.20 -19.92 15.69
C THR A 81 -10.03 -19.28 14.93
N ALA A 82 -10.31 -18.34 14.03
CA ALA A 82 -9.29 -17.61 13.29
C ALA A 82 -8.33 -16.89 14.24
N PHE A 83 -8.84 -16.20 15.26
CA PHE A 83 -8.05 -15.43 16.20
C PHE A 83 -7.15 -16.30 17.07
N ILE A 84 -7.72 -17.35 17.69
CA ILE A 84 -7.00 -18.19 18.66
C ILE A 84 -6.13 -19.22 17.93
N GLN A 85 -6.70 -20.05 17.06
CA GLN A 85 -5.98 -21.13 16.40
C GLN A 85 -5.06 -20.60 15.29
N GLY A 86 -5.44 -19.48 14.63
CA GLY A 86 -4.55 -18.77 13.71
C GLY A 86 -3.34 -18.14 14.39
N GLY A 87 -3.39 -17.92 15.72
CA GLY A 87 -2.31 -17.28 16.48
C GLY A 87 -2.14 -15.80 16.12
N MET A 88 -3.26 -15.10 15.86
CA MET A 88 -3.24 -13.73 15.31
C MET A 88 -2.55 -12.72 16.19
N ILE A 89 -2.59 -12.87 17.52
CA ILE A 89 -1.86 -11.97 18.44
C ILE A 89 -0.36 -12.05 18.14
N ARG A 90 0.18 -13.26 18.06
CA ARG A 90 1.61 -13.45 17.72
C ARG A 90 1.91 -12.97 16.32
N GLY A 91 1.05 -13.30 15.35
CA GLY A 91 1.16 -12.83 13.99
C GLY A 91 1.20 -11.30 13.91
N PHE A 92 0.39 -10.60 14.69
CA PHE A 92 0.40 -9.15 14.79
C PHE A 92 1.73 -8.60 15.30
N PHE A 93 2.25 -9.13 16.41
CA PHE A 93 3.54 -8.70 16.96
C PHE A 93 4.71 -9.01 16.04
N ASN A 94 4.72 -10.19 15.40
CA ASN A 94 5.74 -10.54 14.41
C ASN A 94 5.70 -9.59 13.20
N THR A 95 4.50 -9.32 12.67
CA THR A 95 4.33 -8.37 11.56
C THR A 95 4.78 -6.97 11.95
N ALA A 96 4.37 -6.48 13.12
CA ALA A 96 4.79 -5.17 13.62
C ALA A 96 6.32 -5.09 13.82
N PHE A 97 6.93 -6.12 14.38
CA PHE A 97 8.38 -6.19 14.58
C PHE A 97 9.13 -6.13 13.24
N ILE A 98 8.73 -6.97 12.28
CA ILE A 98 9.29 -6.96 10.92
C ILE A 98 9.12 -5.57 10.29
N MET A 99 7.93 -4.99 10.34
CA MET A 99 7.63 -3.70 9.73
C MET A 99 8.46 -2.57 10.34
N ILE A 100 8.52 -2.47 11.67
CA ILE A 100 9.23 -1.38 12.36
C ILE A 100 10.71 -1.40 11.99
N ILE A 101 11.36 -2.55 12.06
CA ILE A 101 12.80 -2.65 11.77
C ILE A 101 13.07 -2.43 10.28
N SER A 102 12.33 -3.10 9.40
CA SER A 102 12.53 -2.99 7.96
C SER A 102 12.26 -1.58 7.45
N LEU A 103 11.14 -0.96 7.86
CA LEU A 103 10.81 0.40 7.42
C LEU A 103 11.81 1.42 7.95
N SER A 104 12.23 1.31 9.21
CA SER A 104 13.25 2.20 9.78
C SER A 104 14.55 2.12 8.99
N GLY A 105 15.01 0.90 8.68
CA GLY A 105 16.21 0.68 7.88
C GLY A 105 16.06 1.18 6.44
N THR A 106 14.95 0.85 5.77
CA THR A 106 14.66 1.31 4.40
C THR A 106 14.62 2.84 4.30
N ILE A 107 13.98 3.50 5.27
CA ILE A 107 13.88 4.96 5.31
C ILE A 107 15.26 5.57 5.52
N LEU A 108 16.01 5.08 6.50
CA LEU A 108 17.32 5.62 6.81
C LEU A 108 18.29 5.45 5.64
N LEU A 109 18.42 4.22 5.13
CA LEU A 109 19.32 3.93 4.01
C LEU A 109 18.86 4.62 2.72
N GLY A 110 17.55 4.60 2.44
CA GLY A 110 16.97 5.26 1.28
C GLY A 110 17.17 6.78 1.30
N ALA A 111 16.99 7.43 2.45
CA ALA A 111 17.22 8.85 2.61
C ALA A 111 18.72 9.20 2.47
N MET A 112 19.62 8.39 3.03
CA MET A 112 21.07 8.60 2.88
C MET A 112 21.50 8.48 1.42
N VAL A 113 21.05 7.43 0.73
CA VAL A 113 21.38 7.24 -0.70
C VAL A 113 20.78 8.36 -1.54
N ALA A 114 19.51 8.72 -1.30
CA ALA A 114 18.86 9.82 -2.00
C ALA A 114 19.59 11.15 -1.78
N TYR A 115 20.02 11.46 -0.55
CA TYR A 115 20.76 12.67 -0.21
C TYR A 115 22.08 12.74 -0.98
N VAL A 116 22.87 11.65 -0.96
CA VAL A 116 24.14 11.60 -1.68
C VAL A 116 23.93 11.73 -3.19
N LEU A 117 22.99 10.98 -3.75
CA LEU A 117 22.70 11.02 -5.18
C LEU A 117 22.09 12.35 -5.64
N HIS A 118 21.40 13.07 -4.78
CA HIS A 118 20.78 14.34 -5.14
C HIS A 118 21.75 15.52 -4.98
N ARG A 119 22.46 15.62 -3.84
CA ARG A 119 23.27 16.78 -3.45
C ARG A 119 24.70 16.76 -3.97
N PHE A 120 25.24 15.59 -4.29
CA PHE A 120 26.63 15.47 -4.70
C PHE A 120 26.76 15.05 -6.15
N ASP A 121 27.74 15.67 -6.86
CA ASP A 121 28.14 15.25 -8.19
C ASP A 121 29.46 14.49 -8.13
N PHE A 122 29.43 13.24 -8.60
CA PHE A 122 30.59 12.37 -8.67
C PHE A 122 30.53 11.48 -9.92
N LYS A 123 31.73 11.05 -10.40
CA LYS A 123 31.88 10.35 -11.68
C LYS A 123 31.01 9.08 -11.81
N LEU A 124 30.79 8.36 -10.72
CA LEU A 124 30.05 7.10 -10.71
C LEU A 124 28.54 7.23 -10.39
N LYS A 125 28.01 8.44 -10.22
CA LYS A 125 26.60 8.70 -9.88
C LYS A 125 25.61 7.93 -10.77
N LYS A 126 25.81 7.98 -12.09
CA LYS A 126 24.96 7.26 -13.07
C LYS A 126 25.08 5.74 -12.91
N ALA A 127 26.30 5.24 -12.68
CA ALA A 127 26.51 3.81 -12.47
C ALA A 127 25.82 3.30 -11.19
N VAL A 128 25.91 4.05 -10.10
CA VAL A 128 25.22 3.73 -8.85
C VAL A 128 23.70 3.68 -9.06
N LEU A 129 23.11 4.68 -9.74
CA LEU A 129 21.69 4.67 -10.08
C LEU A 129 21.30 3.43 -10.91
N LEU A 130 22.11 3.08 -11.91
CA LEU A 130 21.86 1.89 -12.73
C LEU A 130 21.90 0.60 -11.91
N ILE A 131 22.87 0.47 -10.99
CA ILE A 131 22.96 -0.71 -10.10
C ILE A 131 21.69 -0.86 -9.25
N TYR A 132 21.15 0.24 -8.72
CA TYR A 132 19.88 0.19 -8.00
C TYR A 132 18.69 -0.17 -8.90
N MET A 133 18.72 0.19 -10.19
CA MET A 133 17.64 -0.10 -11.13
C MET A 133 17.65 -1.56 -11.63
N VAL A 134 18.83 -2.21 -11.75
CA VAL A 134 18.95 -3.58 -12.28
C VAL A 134 18.01 -4.58 -11.59
N PRO A 135 17.87 -4.62 -10.26
CA PRO A 135 16.97 -5.57 -9.61
C PRO A 135 15.50 -5.44 -10.01
N MET A 136 15.05 -4.27 -10.48
CA MET A 136 13.65 -4.08 -10.93
C MET A 136 13.31 -4.88 -12.20
N PHE A 137 14.32 -5.21 -13.01
CA PHE A 137 14.15 -5.95 -14.23
C PHE A 137 14.28 -7.47 -14.03
N LEU A 138 14.74 -7.90 -12.85
CA LEU A 138 14.90 -9.32 -12.54
C LEU A 138 13.59 -9.89 -11.97
N PRO A 139 12.96 -10.88 -12.61
CA PRO A 139 11.81 -11.56 -12.05
C PRO A 139 12.17 -12.16 -10.69
N MET A 140 11.36 -11.91 -9.66
CA MET A 140 11.58 -12.39 -8.29
C MET A 140 11.78 -13.91 -8.24
N VAL A 141 11.05 -14.67 -9.07
CA VAL A 141 11.14 -16.13 -9.15
C VAL A 141 12.53 -16.62 -9.59
N THR A 142 13.20 -15.87 -10.47
CA THR A 142 14.53 -16.22 -10.99
C THR A 142 15.62 -16.12 -9.90
N THR A 143 15.50 -15.15 -9.02
CA THR A 143 16.48 -14.91 -7.94
C THR A 143 16.18 -15.70 -6.67
N GLN A 144 15.00 -16.28 -6.57
CA GLN A 144 14.49 -16.90 -5.35
C GLN A 144 15.38 -18.03 -4.81
N VAL A 145 15.84 -18.94 -5.68
CA VAL A 145 16.68 -20.10 -5.27
C VAL A 145 18.00 -19.60 -4.71
N ALA A 146 18.65 -18.65 -5.40
CA ALA A 146 19.90 -18.06 -4.93
C ALA A 146 19.71 -17.32 -3.60
N THR A 147 18.64 -16.53 -3.47
CA THR A 147 18.30 -15.82 -2.23
C THR A 147 18.06 -16.79 -1.09
N PHE A 148 17.34 -17.89 -1.33
CA PHE A 148 17.09 -18.91 -0.32
C PHE A 148 18.41 -19.56 0.16
N GLN A 149 19.30 -19.90 -0.78
CA GLN A 149 20.62 -20.45 -0.43
C GLN A 149 21.46 -19.49 0.40
N ILE A 150 21.44 -18.19 0.06
CA ILE A 150 22.17 -17.17 0.82
C ILE A 150 21.57 -17.05 2.22
N MET A 151 20.25 -16.91 2.38
CA MET A 151 19.60 -16.81 3.69
C MET A 151 19.86 -18.04 4.55
N SER A 152 19.84 -19.24 3.95
CA SER A 152 20.15 -20.48 4.63
C SER A 152 21.60 -20.55 5.10
N ARG A 153 22.58 -20.18 4.24
CA ARG A 153 24.01 -20.14 4.59
C ARG A 153 24.33 -19.12 5.67
N LEU A 154 23.60 -18.00 5.71
CA LEU A 154 23.73 -16.98 6.77
C LEU A 154 23.07 -17.40 8.10
N GLY A 155 22.43 -18.58 8.15
CA GLY A 155 21.71 -19.04 9.35
C GLY A 155 20.44 -18.23 9.66
N LEU A 156 19.91 -17.48 8.68
CA LEU A 156 18.72 -16.65 8.84
C LEU A 156 17.42 -17.40 8.54
N TYR A 157 17.49 -18.57 7.88
CA TYR A 157 16.31 -19.37 7.58
C TYR A 157 15.57 -19.75 8.87
N ASN A 158 14.25 -19.74 8.80
CA ASN A 158 13.34 -19.99 9.92
C ASN A 158 13.51 -19.01 11.09
N SER A 159 13.74 -17.74 10.76
CA SER A 159 13.79 -16.65 11.73
C SER A 159 13.08 -15.39 11.19
N LEU A 160 12.63 -14.51 12.09
CA LEU A 160 12.05 -13.21 11.70
C LEU A 160 13.08 -12.28 11.06
N TRP A 161 14.38 -12.55 11.25
CA TRP A 161 15.45 -11.78 10.64
C TRP A 161 15.55 -11.99 9.12
N ALA A 162 15.13 -13.15 8.61
CA ALA A 162 15.15 -13.40 7.18
C ALA A 162 14.27 -12.40 6.41
N PRO A 163 12.96 -12.30 6.67
CA PRO A 163 12.13 -11.28 6.02
C PRO A 163 12.61 -9.85 6.32
N ILE A 164 13.10 -9.56 7.54
CA ILE A 164 13.64 -8.24 7.89
C ILE A 164 14.79 -7.86 6.95
N VAL A 165 15.79 -8.72 6.80
CA VAL A 165 16.96 -8.45 5.95
C VAL A 165 16.54 -8.31 4.48
N LEU A 166 15.58 -9.11 4.02
CA LEU A 166 15.07 -9.03 2.64
C LEU A 166 14.31 -7.73 2.36
N TYR A 167 13.61 -7.18 3.36
CA TYR A 167 12.93 -5.90 3.22
C TYR A 167 13.80 -4.69 3.56
N LEU A 168 14.89 -4.91 4.34
CA LEU A 168 15.78 -3.88 4.84
C LEU A 168 16.75 -3.45 3.74
N GLY A 169 16.38 -2.53 2.91
CA GLY A 169 17.24 -2.06 1.84
C GLY A 169 16.78 -0.71 1.31
N ALA A 170 17.72 0.04 0.77
CA ALA A 170 17.42 1.22 0.00
C ALA A 170 16.85 0.77 -1.35
N ASP A 171 15.52 0.54 -1.39
CA ASP A 171 14.88 0.20 -2.65
C ASP A 171 14.75 1.41 -3.58
N VAL A 172 14.76 1.12 -4.88
CA VAL A 172 14.75 2.15 -5.93
C VAL A 172 13.59 3.11 -5.79
N MET A 173 12.39 2.59 -5.48
CA MET A 173 11.19 3.42 -5.37
C MET A 173 11.29 4.40 -4.21
N SER A 174 11.78 3.96 -3.05
CA SER A 174 12.00 4.82 -1.87
C SER A 174 13.04 5.89 -2.17
N ILE A 175 14.15 5.54 -2.85
CA ILE A 175 15.19 6.49 -3.25
C ILE A 175 14.61 7.56 -4.18
N PHE A 176 13.87 7.16 -5.23
CA PHE A 176 13.31 8.10 -6.20
C PHE A 176 12.25 9.02 -5.58
N ILE A 177 11.37 8.51 -4.72
CA ILE A 177 10.40 9.33 -4.00
C ILE A 177 11.14 10.40 -3.18
N MET A 178 12.17 10.01 -2.42
CA MET A 178 12.92 10.95 -1.59
C MET A 178 13.70 11.97 -2.44
N MET A 179 14.32 11.55 -3.55
CA MET A 179 14.99 12.45 -4.48
C MET A 179 14.03 13.49 -5.08
N GLN A 180 12.85 13.07 -5.52
CA GLN A 180 11.84 13.97 -6.07
C GLN A 180 11.36 15.02 -5.05
N PHE A 181 11.24 14.64 -3.77
CA PHE A 181 10.95 15.62 -2.72
C PHE A 181 12.12 16.55 -2.43
N MET A 182 13.36 16.08 -2.57
CA MET A 182 14.55 16.93 -2.44
C MET A 182 14.65 18.01 -3.53
N ASP A 183 14.07 17.79 -4.72
CA ASP A 183 13.98 18.81 -5.76
C ASP A 183 13.24 20.08 -5.28
N SER A 184 12.35 19.95 -4.32
CA SER A 184 11.62 21.07 -3.71
C SER A 184 12.37 21.78 -2.59
N ILE A 185 13.51 21.24 -2.15
CA ILE A 185 14.34 21.82 -1.07
C ILE A 185 15.50 22.59 -1.71
N PRO A 186 15.52 23.95 -1.62
CA PRO A 186 16.59 24.75 -2.21
C PRO A 186 17.96 24.39 -1.64
N TYR A 187 18.97 24.31 -2.51
CA TYR A 187 20.36 24.02 -2.10
C TYR A 187 20.95 25.13 -1.21
N SER A 188 20.44 26.35 -1.32
CA SER A 188 20.83 27.47 -0.46
C SER A 188 20.65 27.21 1.04
N ASN A 189 19.74 26.30 1.41
CA ASN A 189 19.58 25.89 2.81
C ASN A 189 20.80 25.10 3.31
N ASP A 190 21.36 24.24 2.45
CA ASP A 190 22.55 23.46 2.74
C ASP A 190 23.77 24.40 2.83
N GLU A 191 23.90 25.38 1.89
CA GLU A 191 24.98 26.39 1.87
C GLU A 191 24.96 27.29 3.12
N ALA A 192 23.76 27.76 3.52
CA ALA A 192 23.63 28.56 4.72
C ALA A 192 24.08 27.79 5.97
N ALA A 193 23.69 26.54 6.09
CA ALA A 193 24.12 25.70 7.20
C ALA A 193 25.63 25.41 7.18
N MET A 194 26.24 25.26 5.99
CA MET A 194 27.70 25.11 5.86
C MET A 194 28.47 26.39 6.29
N LEU A 195 27.92 27.56 5.97
CA LEU A 195 28.52 28.84 6.41
C LEU A 195 28.48 28.99 7.94
N GLU A 196 27.50 28.39 8.61
CA GLU A 196 27.41 28.29 10.07
C GLU A 196 28.31 27.18 10.67
N GLY A 197 29.07 26.46 9.83
CA GLY A 197 29.98 25.40 10.26
C GLY A 197 29.34 24.02 10.44
N ALA A 198 28.13 23.80 9.93
CA ALA A 198 27.48 22.50 10.01
C ALA A 198 28.15 21.45 9.12
N SER A 199 28.37 20.24 9.64
CA SER A 199 28.86 19.13 8.85
C SER A 199 27.73 18.55 7.96
N TYR A 200 28.10 17.88 6.86
CA TYR A 200 27.11 17.20 5.99
C TYR A 200 26.21 16.23 6.73
N PHE A 201 26.71 15.53 7.73
CA PHE A 201 25.91 14.63 8.55
C PHE A 201 24.90 15.39 9.43
N TYR A 202 25.29 16.55 9.94
CA TYR A 202 24.39 17.42 10.69
C TYR A 202 23.29 17.98 9.77
N ILE A 203 23.66 18.49 8.58
CA ILE A 203 22.73 18.97 7.56
C ILE A 203 21.74 17.86 7.19
N PHE A 204 22.22 16.65 6.89
CA PHE A 204 21.36 15.51 6.60
C PHE A 204 20.36 15.23 7.71
N THR A 205 20.83 15.08 8.95
CA THR A 205 19.99 14.62 10.07
C THR A 205 19.08 15.70 10.63
N LYS A 206 19.56 16.96 10.68
CA LYS A 206 18.84 18.07 11.35
C LYS A 206 18.07 18.98 10.40
N LEU A 207 18.46 19.02 9.12
CA LEU A 207 17.81 19.87 8.12
C LEU A 207 17.04 19.02 7.10
N ILE A 208 17.71 18.11 6.41
CA ILE A 208 17.11 17.38 5.26
C ILE A 208 16.07 16.35 5.73
N VAL A 209 16.40 15.46 6.66
CA VAL A 209 15.45 14.42 7.14
C VAL A 209 14.15 15.00 7.69
N PRO A 210 14.16 16.09 8.51
CA PRO A 210 12.92 16.76 8.91
C PRO A 210 12.09 17.34 7.76
N LEU A 211 12.74 17.88 6.73
CA LEU A 211 12.06 18.41 5.54
C LEU A 211 11.51 17.29 4.63
N LEU A 212 12.11 16.11 4.68
CA LEU A 212 11.63 14.93 3.95
C LEU A 212 10.46 14.19 4.63
N LYS A 213 9.91 14.67 5.75
CA LYS A 213 8.79 14.01 6.43
C LYS A 213 7.64 13.60 5.50
N PRO A 214 7.19 14.42 4.53
CA PRO A 214 6.11 14.00 3.61
C PRO A 214 6.53 12.82 2.72
N ALA A 215 7.78 12.83 2.20
CA ALA A 215 8.33 11.72 1.42
C ALA A 215 8.44 10.45 2.26
N ILE A 216 8.95 10.58 3.49
CA ILE A 216 9.06 9.47 4.45
C ILE A 216 7.68 8.88 4.73
N ALA A 217 6.66 9.71 4.95
CA ALA A 217 5.29 9.24 5.15
C ALA A 217 4.78 8.44 3.93
N THR A 218 5.06 8.92 2.73
CA THR A 218 4.70 8.22 1.49
C THR A 218 5.40 6.85 1.39
N VAL A 219 6.69 6.79 1.69
CA VAL A 219 7.46 5.54 1.70
C VAL A 219 6.92 4.57 2.77
N ILE A 220 6.64 5.06 3.98
CA ILE A 220 6.03 4.24 5.06
C ILE A 220 4.73 3.60 4.57
N ILE A 221 3.86 4.35 3.92
CA ILE A 221 2.58 3.86 3.44
C ILE A 221 2.79 2.80 2.35
N ILE A 222 3.55 3.11 1.31
CA ILE A 222 3.72 2.22 0.17
C ILE A 222 4.42 0.93 0.59
N ARG A 223 5.55 1.04 1.28
CA ARG A 223 6.33 -0.12 1.73
C ARG A 223 5.66 -0.86 2.87
N GLY A 224 5.04 -0.12 3.80
CA GLY A 224 4.33 -0.70 4.93
C GLY A 224 3.16 -1.58 4.48
N VAL A 225 2.34 -1.11 3.55
CA VAL A 225 1.25 -1.91 2.95
C VAL A 225 1.82 -3.14 2.24
N GLY A 226 2.94 -2.99 1.50
CA GLY A 226 3.61 -4.11 0.85
C GLY A 226 4.05 -5.19 1.84
N ILE A 227 4.77 -4.81 2.90
CA ILE A 227 5.26 -5.74 3.93
C ILE A 227 4.10 -6.37 4.70
N TYR A 228 3.08 -5.59 5.04
CA TYR A 228 1.91 -6.07 5.79
C TYR A 228 1.15 -7.16 5.04
N ASN A 229 1.00 -7.01 3.72
CA ASN A 229 0.26 -7.94 2.87
C ASN A 229 1.13 -9.07 2.29
N ASP A 230 2.46 -9.03 2.51
CA ASP A 230 3.32 -10.07 1.98
C ASP A 230 3.14 -11.39 2.75
N PHE A 231 2.54 -12.33 2.06
CA PHE A 231 2.40 -13.71 2.49
C PHE A 231 3.65 -14.52 2.15
N TYR A 232 4.21 -14.30 0.95
CA TYR A 232 5.16 -15.20 0.34
C TYR A 232 6.52 -15.23 1.05
N THR A 233 7.07 -14.06 1.35
CA THR A 233 8.39 -13.96 1.99
C THR A 233 8.39 -14.58 3.39
N PRO A 234 7.48 -14.22 4.32
CA PRO A 234 7.43 -14.89 5.62
C PRO A 234 7.12 -16.38 5.53
N PHE A 235 6.24 -16.80 4.61
CA PHE A 235 5.90 -18.20 4.41
C PHE A 235 7.12 -19.03 3.99
N LEU A 236 7.96 -18.52 3.09
CA LEU A 236 9.13 -19.22 2.58
C LEU A 236 10.32 -19.20 3.55
N TYR A 237 10.58 -18.06 4.18
CA TYR A 237 11.82 -17.86 4.94
C TYR A 237 11.67 -17.98 6.46
N ALA A 238 10.44 -17.92 6.97
CA ALA A 238 10.13 -18.03 8.40
C ALA A 238 8.95 -19.00 8.65
N PRO A 239 9.01 -20.26 8.20
CA PRO A 239 7.89 -21.20 8.23
C PRO A 239 7.57 -21.75 9.64
N GLY A 240 8.39 -21.51 10.64
CA GLY A 240 8.20 -22.05 12.00
C GLY A 240 6.91 -21.56 12.66
N ASP A 241 6.30 -22.40 13.50
CA ASP A 241 5.01 -22.15 14.15
C ASP A 241 4.95 -20.82 14.92
N ASN A 242 6.08 -20.37 15.46
CA ASN A 242 6.19 -19.13 16.21
C ASN A 242 6.56 -17.90 15.37
N MET A 243 6.87 -18.10 14.09
CA MET A 243 7.37 -17.07 13.18
C MET A 243 6.28 -16.51 12.25
N GLY A 244 5.06 -17.08 12.29
CA GLY A 244 3.97 -16.65 11.43
C GLY A 244 3.64 -15.15 11.57
N THR A 245 3.39 -14.50 10.44
CA THR A 245 2.86 -13.14 10.35
C THR A 245 1.34 -13.17 10.27
N LEU A 246 0.69 -12.00 10.33
CA LEU A 246 -0.76 -11.92 10.10
C LEU A 246 -1.15 -12.50 8.74
N ALA A 247 -0.39 -12.18 7.69
CA ALA A 247 -0.65 -12.68 6.35
C ALA A 247 -0.56 -14.21 6.27
N THR A 248 0.40 -14.84 6.98
CA THR A 248 0.59 -16.30 6.96
C THR A 248 -0.29 -17.04 7.97
N SER A 249 -0.87 -16.36 8.94
CA SER A 249 -1.66 -16.99 10.02
C SER A 249 -2.87 -17.79 9.49
N LEU A 250 -3.48 -17.33 8.40
CA LEU A 250 -4.65 -17.98 7.80
C LEU A 250 -4.30 -19.24 6.99
N TYR A 251 -3.05 -19.42 6.62
CA TYR A 251 -2.63 -20.61 5.87
C TYR A 251 -2.85 -21.91 6.64
N LYS A 252 -2.85 -21.85 7.99
CA LYS A 252 -3.14 -23.00 8.86
C LYS A 252 -4.53 -23.62 8.63
N PHE A 253 -5.47 -22.85 8.10
CA PHE A 253 -6.83 -23.30 7.79
C PHE A 253 -6.97 -23.87 6.38
N MET A 254 -5.88 -23.92 5.61
CA MET A 254 -5.82 -24.56 4.30
C MET A 254 -5.28 -25.98 4.47
N GLY A 255 -6.15 -26.97 4.32
CA GLY A 255 -5.77 -28.38 4.36
C GLY A 255 -5.55 -28.97 2.96
N PRO A 256 -4.96 -30.18 2.85
CA PRO A 256 -4.68 -30.84 1.58
C PRO A 256 -5.95 -31.25 0.78
N TYR A 257 -7.09 -31.35 1.45
CA TYR A 257 -8.37 -31.73 0.85
C TYR A 257 -9.40 -30.60 0.83
N GLY A 258 -8.99 -29.37 1.14
CA GLY A 258 -9.84 -28.19 1.18
C GLY A 258 -9.55 -27.31 2.39
N GLY A 259 -10.00 -26.07 2.34
CA GLY A 259 -9.80 -25.09 3.41
C GLY A 259 -11.08 -24.82 4.21
N GLN A 260 -10.94 -24.41 5.43
CA GLN A 260 -12.03 -23.83 6.23
C GLN A 260 -12.26 -22.37 5.77
N TRP A 261 -12.84 -22.21 4.60
CA TRP A 261 -12.99 -20.91 3.96
C TRP A 261 -13.82 -19.91 4.76
N ASN A 262 -14.83 -20.40 5.51
CA ASN A 262 -15.59 -19.57 6.45
C ASN A 262 -14.70 -18.98 7.54
N VAL A 263 -13.79 -19.77 8.12
CA VAL A 263 -12.80 -19.32 9.11
C VAL A 263 -11.76 -18.38 8.47
N ILE A 264 -11.29 -18.70 7.25
CA ILE A 264 -10.38 -17.85 6.49
C ILE A 264 -11.02 -16.47 6.23
N CYS A 265 -12.30 -16.44 5.81
CA CYS A 265 -13.03 -15.18 5.62
C CYS A 265 -13.12 -14.36 6.91
N ALA A 266 -13.42 -14.99 8.05
CA ALA A 266 -13.42 -14.32 9.35
C ALA A 266 -12.03 -13.77 9.70
N GLY A 267 -10.98 -14.52 9.45
CA GLY A 267 -9.61 -14.10 9.66
C GLY A 267 -9.21 -12.94 8.76
N VAL A 268 -9.62 -12.93 7.48
CA VAL A 268 -9.39 -11.78 6.59
C VAL A 268 -10.03 -10.51 7.14
N ILE A 269 -11.26 -10.58 7.65
CA ILE A 269 -11.92 -9.42 8.27
C ILE A 269 -11.10 -8.92 9.49
N LEU A 270 -10.62 -9.84 10.35
CA LEU A 270 -9.78 -9.47 11.49
C LEU A 270 -8.46 -8.79 11.05
N ILE A 271 -7.82 -9.29 10.00
CA ILE A 271 -6.59 -8.70 9.43
C ILE A 271 -6.87 -7.32 8.80
N MET A 272 -8.05 -7.10 8.23
CA MET A 272 -8.42 -5.80 7.65
C MET A 272 -8.57 -4.70 8.71
N ILE A 273 -8.94 -5.02 9.96
CA ILE A 273 -9.20 -4.02 11.00
C ILE A 273 -7.97 -3.13 11.28
N PRO A 274 -6.76 -3.65 11.59
CA PRO A 274 -5.59 -2.82 11.79
C PRO A 274 -5.25 -1.96 10.57
N THR A 275 -5.35 -2.52 9.38
CA THR A 275 -5.09 -1.82 8.11
C THR A 275 -6.05 -0.64 7.93
N LEU A 276 -7.34 -0.85 8.20
CA LEU A 276 -8.36 0.18 8.09
C LEU A 276 -8.10 1.31 9.11
N ILE A 277 -7.76 0.98 10.34
CA ILE A 277 -7.41 1.97 11.38
C ILE A 277 -6.22 2.81 10.93
N VAL A 278 -5.15 2.18 10.47
CA VAL A 278 -3.94 2.87 9.98
C VAL A 278 -4.27 3.74 8.76
N PHE A 279 -5.06 3.21 7.81
CA PHE A 279 -5.49 3.98 6.64
C PHE A 279 -6.28 5.24 7.03
N LEU A 280 -7.29 5.11 7.90
CA LEU A 280 -8.09 6.25 8.36
C LEU A 280 -7.25 7.29 9.10
N ALA A 281 -6.25 6.86 9.85
CA ALA A 281 -5.33 7.77 10.54
C ALA A 281 -4.38 8.50 9.58
N LEU A 282 -3.92 7.82 8.51
CA LEU A 282 -2.92 8.33 7.59
C LEU A 282 -3.48 8.88 6.28
N GLN A 283 -4.77 8.73 5.98
CA GLN A 283 -5.37 9.14 4.70
C GLN A 283 -5.05 10.59 4.29
N LYS A 284 -5.02 11.52 5.24
CA LYS A 284 -4.68 12.92 4.97
C LYS A 284 -3.26 13.12 4.42
N TYR A 285 -2.32 12.28 4.87
CA TYR A 285 -0.93 12.33 4.39
C TYR A 285 -0.80 11.69 3.00
N ILE A 286 -1.62 10.68 2.72
CA ILE A 286 -1.70 10.02 1.41
C ILE A 286 -2.15 11.04 0.35
N TYR A 287 -3.25 11.76 0.61
CA TYR A 287 -3.76 12.76 -0.33
C TYR A 287 -2.76 13.89 -0.57
N ASN A 288 -2.12 14.40 0.48
CA ASN A 288 -1.14 15.49 0.37
C ASN A 288 0.14 15.05 -0.37
N GLY A 289 0.59 13.80 -0.18
CA GLY A 289 1.75 13.25 -0.87
C GLY A 289 1.54 13.10 -2.39
N PHE A 290 0.36 12.63 -2.81
CA PHE A 290 0.02 12.50 -4.23
C PHE A 290 -0.20 13.85 -4.92
N THR A 291 -0.79 14.83 -4.25
CA THR A 291 -1.04 16.16 -4.84
C THR A 291 0.24 16.99 -4.96
N ALA A 292 1.19 16.87 -4.04
CA ALA A 292 2.48 17.56 -4.13
C ALA A 292 3.31 17.11 -5.34
N GLY A 293 3.16 15.85 -5.79
CA GLY A 293 3.79 15.33 -7.01
C GLY A 293 3.05 15.64 -8.32
N ALA A 294 1.80 16.07 -8.26
CA ALA A 294 0.94 16.29 -9.43
C ALA A 294 0.83 17.77 -9.86
N VAL A 295 1.29 18.71 -9.03
CA VAL A 295 1.31 20.15 -9.37
C VAL A 295 2.71 20.49 -9.89
N LYS A 296 2.87 20.35 -11.19
CA LYS A 296 3.88 21.06 -12.01
C LYS A 296 3.16 21.85 -13.05
#